data_32ebfbc47f0e80252d3d4676632f01dd
#
_entry.id   32ebfbc47f0e80252d3d4676632f01dd
#
_cell.length_a   1.000
_cell.length_b   1.000
_cell.length_c   1.000
_cell.angle_alpha   90.00
_cell.angle_beta   90.00
_cell.angle_gamma   90.00
#
_symmetry.space_group_name_H-M   'P 1'
#
loop_
_entity.id
_entity.type
_entity.pdbx_description
1 polymer ?
#
loop_
_entity_poly.entity_id
_entity_poly.type
_entity_poly.pdbx_seq_one_letter_code
_entity_poly.pdbx_strand_id
1 'polypeptide(L)'
;MHRMTRSIISMFSFVLINAQSASEAIHLMENEIGFGARSLALGGAYTALGNDPSGMYWNPAGLAGMSNGALYFESNSLFYNNETTYVKERQNNPLYKSIGVNGAGIIYPVPTVRGSLVIGIGYNRIVSYDGLMSFSGFSLRDNDLGFPINVDGIEKNYLFSKNVQRSEKIISSGGLEQLTFSFGIALSPVSSFGLSISRLNGREDYEFSFSQQDLQNTYKEFPTDFNQY
;
A
#
# COMPACT_ATOMS: atom_id res chain seq x y z
N MET A 1 22.05 34.04 -17.65
CA MET A 1 22.19 32.64 -17.26
C MET A 1 21.94 32.38 -15.77
N HIS A 2 22.48 33.12 -14.82
CA HIS A 2 22.29 32.90 -13.37
C HIS A 2 20.84 33.01 -12.81
N ARG A 3 19.94 33.76 -13.45
CA ARG A 3 18.57 33.89 -12.98
C ARG A 3 17.66 32.71 -13.36
N MET A 4 17.91 32.08 -14.50
CA MET A 4 17.16 30.86 -14.90
C MET A 4 17.51 29.63 -14.04
N THR A 5 18.79 29.49 -13.70
CA THR A 5 19.24 28.36 -12.84
C THR A 5 18.65 28.43 -11.42
N ARG A 6 18.48 29.64 -10.88
CA ARG A 6 17.84 29.84 -9.57
C ARG A 6 16.35 29.52 -9.59
N SER A 7 15.65 29.82 -10.68
CA SER A 7 14.22 29.49 -10.83
C SER A 7 13.97 27.98 -10.97
N ILE A 8 14.86 27.25 -11.65
CA ILE A 8 14.77 25.80 -11.80
C ILE A 8 15.05 25.11 -10.46
N ILE A 9 16.03 25.57 -9.68
CA ILE A 9 16.32 25.05 -8.35
C ILE A 9 15.16 25.35 -7.39
N SER A 10 14.53 26.53 -7.47
CA SER A 10 13.36 26.87 -6.66
C SER A 10 12.13 26.03 -7.01
N MET A 11 11.98 25.62 -8.26
CA MET A 11 10.87 24.76 -8.69
C MET A 11 10.99 23.32 -8.23
N PHE A 12 12.24 22.83 -8.03
CA PHE A 12 12.50 21.50 -7.47
C PHE A 12 12.37 21.44 -5.94
N SER A 13 12.44 22.59 -5.25
CA SER A 13 12.36 22.65 -3.79
C SER A 13 10.94 22.65 -3.23
N PHE A 14 9.89 22.65 -4.07
CA PHE A 14 8.50 22.71 -3.65
C PHE A 14 7.78 21.35 -3.59
N VAL A 15 8.47 20.25 -3.79
CA VAL A 15 7.95 18.93 -3.44
C VAL A 15 8.27 18.67 -1.97
N LEU A 16 7.68 19.44 -1.08
CA LEU A 16 7.60 19.08 0.33
C LEU A 16 6.61 17.92 0.44
N ILE A 17 7.14 16.73 0.64
CA ILE A 17 6.38 15.56 1.05
C ILE A 17 5.89 15.86 2.46
N ASN A 18 4.61 16.18 2.61
CA ASN A 18 3.96 16.23 3.90
C ASN A 18 3.64 14.77 4.30
N ALA A 19 4.63 14.03 4.76
CA ALA A 19 4.41 12.80 5.49
C ALA A 19 3.80 13.19 6.83
N GLN A 20 2.53 12.93 7.04
CA GLN A 20 1.79 13.39 8.22
C GLN A 20 2.10 12.54 9.46
N SER A 21 2.64 11.33 9.28
CA SER A 21 3.06 10.48 10.40
C SER A 21 4.25 9.57 10.01
N ALA A 22 4.99 9.11 11.03
CA ALA A 22 6.05 8.12 10.84
C ALA A 22 5.52 6.78 10.31
N SER A 23 4.29 6.42 10.67
CA SER A 23 3.58 5.24 10.17
C SER A 23 3.35 5.31 8.66
N GLU A 24 2.82 6.44 8.17
CA GLU A 24 2.62 6.66 6.72
C GLU A 24 3.94 6.62 5.95
N ALA A 25 5.01 7.19 6.52
CA ALA A 25 6.33 7.12 5.90
C ALA A 25 6.85 5.69 5.79
N ILE A 26 6.60 4.83 6.78
CA ILE A 26 6.97 3.42 6.75
C ILE A 26 6.16 2.69 5.68
N HIS A 27 4.85 2.88 5.61
CA HIS A 27 4.00 2.27 4.58
C HIS A 27 4.39 2.67 3.16
N LEU A 28 4.82 3.91 2.95
CA LEU A 28 5.35 4.36 1.65
C LEU A 28 6.71 3.72 1.30
N MET A 29 7.46 3.25 2.31
CA MET A 29 8.73 2.57 2.14
C MET A 29 8.60 1.05 2.01
N GLU A 30 7.46 0.48 2.35
CA GLU A 30 7.15 -0.92 2.12
C GLU A 30 7.01 -1.16 0.62
N ASN A 31 8.12 -1.53 -0.01
CA ASN A 31 8.12 -1.92 -1.40
C ASN A 31 7.65 -3.37 -1.52
N GLU A 32 6.48 -3.57 -2.05
CA GLU A 32 6.13 -4.88 -2.62
C GLU A 32 7.08 -5.21 -3.79
N ILE A 33 7.06 -6.46 -4.24
CA ILE A 33 8.00 -7.02 -5.24
C ILE A 33 7.94 -6.29 -6.60
N GLY A 34 7.24 -5.17 -6.68
CA GLY A 34 7.14 -4.30 -7.84
C GLY A 34 6.02 -4.72 -8.80
N PHE A 35 6.12 -4.24 -10.04
CA PHE A 35 5.09 -4.33 -11.06
C PHE A 35 5.50 -5.28 -12.19
N GLY A 36 4.51 -5.96 -12.79
CA GLY A 36 4.65 -6.80 -13.95
C GLY A 36 4.66 -8.30 -13.64
N ALA A 37 3.76 -9.08 -14.23
CA ALA A 37 3.63 -10.51 -13.98
C ALA A 37 4.95 -11.28 -14.24
N ARG A 38 5.71 -10.88 -15.26
CA ARG A 38 7.00 -11.48 -15.57
C ARG A 38 8.07 -11.15 -14.53
N SER A 39 8.11 -9.91 -14.02
CA SER A 39 9.04 -9.53 -12.97
C SER A 39 8.72 -10.25 -11.65
N LEU A 40 7.44 -10.38 -11.31
CA LEU A 40 6.97 -11.14 -10.16
C LEU A 40 7.36 -12.63 -10.25
N ALA A 41 7.18 -13.24 -11.42
CA ALA A 41 7.60 -14.63 -11.67
C ALA A 41 9.11 -14.86 -11.49
N LEU A 42 9.92 -13.80 -11.68
CA LEU A 42 11.37 -13.81 -11.48
C LEU A 42 11.78 -13.34 -10.06
N GLY A 43 10.81 -13.17 -9.15
CA GLY A 43 11.07 -12.71 -7.78
C GLY A 43 11.62 -11.28 -7.71
N GLY A 44 11.27 -10.41 -8.68
CA GLY A 44 11.76 -9.03 -8.76
C GLY A 44 13.16 -8.87 -9.38
N ALA A 45 13.80 -9.94 -9.83
CA ALA A 45 15.10 -9.88 -10.49
C ALA A 45 14.98 -9.39 -11.94
N TYR A 46 14.51 -8.15 -12.12
CA TYR A 46 14.12 -7.63 -13.43
C TYR A 46 14.88 -6.37 -13.89
N THR A 47 15.69 -5.77 -13.05
CA THR A 47 16.40 -4.50 -13.33
C THR A 47 17.27 -4.53 -14.60
N ALA A 48 17.85 -5.68 -14.94
CA ALA A 48 18.65 -5.85 -16.15
C ALA A 48 17.82 -6.12 -17.42
N LEU A 49 16.55 -6.47 -17.25
CA LEU A 49 15.60 -6.70 -18.32
C LEU A 49 14.81 -5.40 -18.56
N GLY A 50 13.80 -5.40 -19.39
CA GLY A 50 12.99 -4.19 -19.61
C GLY A 50 12.43 -4.11 -21.00
N ASN A 51 12.47 -5.25 -21.72
CA ASN A 51 11.97 -5.38 -23.08
C ASN A 51 10.48 -5.78 -23.13
N ASP A 52 9.73 -5.35 -22.11
CA ASP A 52 8.28 -5.47 -22.01
C ASP A 52 7.70 -4.25 -21.24
N PRO A 53 6.37 -4.12 -21.11
CA PRO A 53 5.75 -2.97 -20.45
C PRO A 53 6.22 -2.69 -19.03
N SER A 54 6.67 -3.70 -18.28
CA SER A 54 7.21 -3.50 -16.93
C SER A 54 8.55 -2.75 -16.92
N GLY A 55 9.20 -2.64 -18.07
CA GLY A 55 10.38 -1.80 -18.25
C GLY A 55 10.15 -0.34 -17.90
N MET A 56 8.93 0.18 -18.01
CA MET A 56 8.59 1.54 -17.56
C MET A 56 8.88 1.75 -16.08
N TYR A 57 8.74 0.72 -15.28
CA TYR A 57 9.01 0.74 -13.84
C TYR A 57 10.47 0.35 -13.53
N TRP A 58 10.93 -0.78 -14.08
CA TRP A 58 12.20 -1.39 -13.69
C TRP A 58 13.42 -0.81 -14.40
N ASN A 59 13.31 -0.64 -15.72
CA ASN A 59 14.43 -0.20 -16.56
C ASN A 59 13.91 0.42 -17.87
N PRO A 60 13.64 1.72 -17.89
CA PRO A 60 13.14 2.38 -19.07
C PRO A 60 14.08 2.31 -20.29
N ALA A 61 15.40 2.16 -20.07
CA ALA A 61 16.34 1.95 -21.16
C ALA A 61 16.11 0.63 -21.89
N GLY A 62 15.59 -0.39 -21.19
CA GLY A 62 15.25 -1.68 -21.76
C GLY A 62 14.08 -1.63 -22.75
N LEU A 63 13.20 -0.61 -22.65
CA LEU A 63 12.13 -0.39 -23.62
C LEU A 63 12.67 -0.22 -25.05
N ALA A 64 13.89 0.32 -25.21
CA ALA A 64 14.53 0.46 -26.51
C ALA A 64 14.69 -0.88 -27.27
N GLY A 65 14.65 -2.01 -26.56
CA GLY A 65 14.66 -3.34 -27.15
C GLY A 65 13.32 -3.84 -27.68
N MET A 66 12.23 -3.09 -27.47
CA MET A 66 10.91 -3.46 -27.96
C MET A 66 10.74 -3.05 -29.43
N SER A 67 10.57 -4.03 -30.31
CA SER A 67 10.35 -3.79 -31.74
C SER A 67 8.87 -3.60 -32.11
N ASN A 68 7.96 -4.10 -31.27
CA ASN A 68 6.52 -4.05 -31.49
C ASN A 68 5.83 -3.22 -30.41
N GLY A 69 4.75 -2.53 -30.79
CA GLY A 69 3.85 -1.91 -29.84
C GLY A 69 3.15 -2.95 -28.98
N ALA A 70 2.80 -2.56 -27.76
CA ALA A 70 2.09 -3.42 -26.83
C ALA A 70 0.98 -2.64 -26.12
N LEU A 71 -0.18 -3.27 -26.02
CA LEU A 71 -1.20 -2.96 -25.02
C LEU A 71 -1.08 -3.98 -23.90
N TYR A 72 -1.12 -3.53 -22.68
CA TYR A 72 -1.14 -4.44 -21.54
C TYR A 72 -2.28 -4.12 -20.60
N PHE A 73 -2.76 -5.16 -19.96
CA PHE A 73 -3.72 -5.10 -18.86
C PHE A 73 -3.38 -6.19 -17.88
N GLU A 74 -3.25 -5.81 -16.60
CA GLU A 74 -2.98 -6.74 -15.53
C GLU A 74 -4.05 -6.62 -14.45
N SER A 75 -4.51 -7.77 -13.97
CA SER A 75 -5.36 -7.87 -12.79
C SER A 75 -4.72 -8.81 -11.78
N ASN A 76 -4.97 -8.56 -10.51
CA ASN A 76 -4.57 -9.46 -9.44
C ASN A 76 -5.79 -9.97 -8.67
N SER A 77 -5.60 -11.12 -8.03
CA SER A 77 -6.53 -11.67 -7.06
C SER A 77 -5.74 -12.02 -5.81
N LEU A 78 -6.04 -11.35 -4.71
CA LEU A 78 -5.47 -11.65 -3.42
C LEU A 78 -6.39 -12.61 -2.67
N PHE A 79 -5.86 -13.75 -2.25
CA PHE A 79 -6.49 -14.67 -1.31
C PHE A 79 -5.62 -14.73 -0.07
N TYR A 80 -6.13 -14.18 1.01
CA TYR A 80 -5.37 -14.03 2.23
C TYR A 80 -6.09 -14.70 3.39
N ASN A 81 -5.38 -15.58 4.08
CA ASN A 81 -5.85 -16.22 5.29
C ASN A 81 -4.77 -16.07 6.35
N ASN A 82 -5.15 -15.59 7.51
CA ASN A 82 -4.25 -15.46 8.64
C ASN A 82 -4.83 -16.08 9.89
N GLU A 83 -3.94 -16.39 10.79
CA GLU A 83 -4.23 -16.88 12.10
C GLU A 83 -3.63 -15.94 13.14
N THR A 84 -4.42 -15.58 14.11
CA THR A 84 -4.01 -14.69 15.20
C THR A 84 -4.03 -15.46 16.53
N THR A 85 -3.11 -15.13 17.41
CA THR A 85 -3.10 -15.64 18.77
C THR A 85 -3.08 -14.48 19.76
N TYR A 86 -4.12 -14.38 20.57
CA TYR A 86 -4.25 -13.38 21.62
C TYR A 86 -4.57 -14.05 22.96
N VAL A 87 -3.80 -13.73 24.01
CA VAL A 87 -3.96 -14.27 25.38
C VAL A 87 -4.12 -15.80 25.39
N LYS A 88 -3.32 -16.53 24.57
CA LYS A 88 -3.35 -17.99 24.36
C LYS A 88 -4.57 -18.52 23.59
N GLU A 89 -5.50 -17.69 23.22
CA GLU A 89 -6.60 -18.04 22.33
C GLU A 89 -6.16 -17.87 20.88
N ARG A 90 -6.40 -18.90 20.09
CA ARG A 90 -6.03 -18.98 18.68
C ARG A 90 -7.27 -18.85 17.83
N GLN A 91 -7.26 -17.93 16.89
CA GLN A 91 -8.37 -17.63 16.01
C GLN A 91 -7.93 -17.66 14.54
N ASN A 92 -8.65 -18.46 13.75
CA ASN A 92 -8.52 -18.42 12.29
C ASN A 92 -9.42 -17.31 11.75
N ASN A 93 -8.84 -16.36 11.08
CA ASN A 93 -9.59 -15.30 10.43
C ASN A 93 -10.28 -15.81 9.16
N PRO A 94 -11.41 -15.24 8.78
CA PRO A 94 -12.09 -15.60 7.54
C PRO A 94 -11.19 -15.29 6.33
N LEU A 95 -11.35 -16.06 5.27
CA LEU A 95 -10.64 -15.83 4.02
C LEU A 95 -10.99 -14.44 3.46
N TYR A 96 -10.03 -13.55 3.44
CA TYR A 96 -10.12 -12.27 2.77
C TYR A 96 -9.85 -12.43 1.28
N LYS A 97 -10.68 -11.80 0.47
CA LYS A 97 -10.55 -11.83 -1.01
C LYS A 97 -10.60 -10.40 -1.52
N SER A 98 -9.63 -10.04 -2.33
CA SER A 98 -9.61 -8.79 -3.08
C SER A 98 -9.26 -9.08 -4.54
N ILE A 99 -9.92 -8.37 -5.44
CA ILE A 99 -9.65 -8.41 -6.88
C ILE A 99 -9.45 -6.96 -7.31
N GLY A 100 -8.34 -6.70 -7.98
CA GLY A 100 -8.00 -5.36 -8.41
C GLY A 100 -7.37 -5.32 -9.80
N VAL A 101 -7.40 -4.14 -10.41
CA VAL A 101 -6.59 -3.83 -11.58
C VAL A 101 -5.19 -3.47 -11.11
N ASN A 102 -4.20 -4.20 -11.59
CA ASN A 102 -2.81 -4.01 -11.19
C ASN A 102 -2.04 -3.13 -12.17
N GLY A 103 -2.47 -3.10 -13.43
CA GLY A 103 -1.86 -2.23 -14.43
C GLY A 103 -2.60 -2.22 -15.74
N ALA A 104 -2.45 -1.11 -16.46
CA ALA A 104 -2.90 -0.97 -17.83
C ALA A 104 -2.06 0.11 -18.54
N GLY A 105 -1.76 -0.08 -19.81
CA GLY A 105 -1.03 0.92 -20.54
C GLY A 105 -0.72 0.53 -21.97
N ILE A 106 0.01 1.42 -22.62
CA ILE A 106 0.41 1.29 -24.02
C ILE A 106 1.89 1.62 -24.18
N ILE A 107 2.56 0.81 -24.97
CA ILE A 107 3.93 1.03 -25.45
C ILE A 107 3.88 1.19 -26.96
N TYR A 108 4.58 2.19 -27.46
CA TYR A 108 4.64 2.51 -28.87
C TYR A 108 6.08 2.72 -29.33
N PRO A 109 6.62 1.83 -30.19
CA PRO A 109 7.89 2.05 -30.88
C PRO A 109 7.68 3.13 -31.96
N VAL A 110 8.41 4.21 -31.84
CA VAL A 110 8.40 5.29 -32.83
C VAL A 110 9.29 4.88 -34.02
N PRO A 111 8.79 4.96 -35.26
CA PRO A 111 9.61 4.66 -36.42
C PRO A 111 10.87 5.54 -36.48
N THR A 112 12.04 4.94 -36.55
CA THR A 112 13.33 5.60 -36.61
C THR A 112 14.16 5.08 -37.78
N VAL A 113 15.03 5.93 -38.34
CA VAL A 113 15.93 5.51 -39.44
C VAL A 113 17.14 4.73 -38.91
N ARG A 114 17.58 5.05 -37.69
CA ARG A 114 18.66 4.36 -36.99
C ARG A 114 18.36 4.30 -35.49
N GLY A 115 18.76 3.19 -34.86
CA GLY A 115 18.50 2.94 -33.45
C GLY A 115 17.01 2.61 -33.22
N SER A 116 16.54 2.85 -32.02
CA SER A 116 15.13 2.73 -31.64
C SER A 116 14.74 3.86 -30.71
N LEU A 117 13.51 4.27 -30.78
CA LEU A 117 12.86 5.14 -29.80
C LEU A 117 11.52 4.48 -29.43
N VAL A 118 11.32 4.23 -28.18
CA VAL A 118 10.09 3.62 -27.65
C VAL A 118 9.54 4.53 -26.58
N ILE A 119 8.26 4.83 -26.66
CA ILE A 119 7.53 5.62 -25.65
C ILE A 119 6.46 4.75 -25.01
N GLY A 120 6.15 5.01 -23.77
CA GLY A 120 5.12 4.30 -23.04
C GLY A 120 4.38 5.21 -22.05
N ILE A 121 3.10 4.91 -21.87
CA ILE A 121 2.29 5.47 -20.80
C ILE A 121 1.53 4.33 -20.14
N GLY A 122 1.52 4.31 -18.82
CA GLY A 122 0.86 3.26 -18.07
C GLY A 122 0.47 3.67 -16.66
N TYR A 123 -0.61 3.07 -16.23
CA TYR A 123 -1.07 3.06 -14.86
C TYR A 123 -0.65 1.72 -14.22
N ASN A 124 -0.12 1.78 -13.03
CA ASN A 124 0.29 0.60 -12.27
C ASN A 124 -0.03 0.78 -10.79
N ARG A 125 -0.55 -0.26 -10.15
CA ARG A 125 -0.66 -0.35 -8.70
C ARG A 125 0.62 -0.99 -8.17
N ILE A 126 1.36 -0.29 -7.35
CA ILE A 126 2.69 -0.72 -6.87
C ILE A 126 2.65 -1.28 -5.45
N VAL A 127 1.62 -0.92 -4.66
CA VAL A 127 1.39 -1.45 -3.31
C VAL A 127 -0.10 -1.67 -3.11
N SER A 128 -0.49 -2.76 -2.45
CA SER A 128 -1.84 -3.00 -1.97
C SER A 128 -1.87 -2.96 -0.45
N TYR A 129 -2.79 -2.20 0.12
CA TYR A 129 -3.02 -2.14 1.57
C TYR A 129 -4.16 -3.07 2.01
N ASP A 130 -4.68 -3.87 1.08
CA ASP A 130 -5.79 -4.77 1.35
C ASP A 130 -5.43 -5.82 2.40
N GLY A 131 -6.15 -5.84 3.51
CA GLY A 131 -5.92 -6.79 4.59
C GLY A 131 -7.08 -6.89 5.57
N LEU A 132 -7.12 -8.01 6.29
CA LEU A 132 -8.05 -8.24 7.39
C LEU A 132 -7.33 -8.97 8.50
N MET A 133 -7.44 -8.44 9.71
CA MET A 133 -6.96 -9.09 10.93
C MET A 133 -8.02 -8.97 12.00
N SER A 134 -8.26 -10.05 12.73
CA SER A 134 -9.06 -9.97 13.95
C SER A 134 -8.48 -10.89 15.02
N PHE A 135 -8.70 -10.51 16.25
CA PHE A 135 -8.37 -11.36 17.39
C PHE A 135 -9.41 -11.20 18.50
N SER A 136 -9.51 -12.21 19.32
CA SER A 136 -10.38 -12.21 20.48
C SER A 136 -9.73 -13.03 21.59
N GLY A 137 -9.99 -12.67 22.84
CA GLY A 137 -9.49 -13.43 23.98
C GLY A 137 -9.84 -12.80 25.32
N PHE A 138 -9.92 -13.64 26.34
CA PHE A 138 -10.19 -13.18 27.71
C PHE A 138 -8.91 -12.68 28.39
N SER A 139 -8.88 -11.39 28.74
CA SER A 139 -7.72 -10.75 29.33
C SER A 139 -7.91 -10.48 30.82
N LEU A 140 -7.00 -11.05 31.63
CA LEU A 140 -6.87 -10.76 33.05
C LEU A 140 -6.11 -9.45 33.31
N ARG A 141 -5.34 -8.98 32.29
CA ARG A 141 -4.51 -7.79 32.42
C ARG A 141 -5.30 -6.54 32.15
N ASP A 142 -4.96 -5.51 32.92
CA ASP A 142 -5.40 -4.16 32.70
C ASP A 142 -4.79 -3.61 31.39
N ASN A 143 -5.54 -2.82 30.65
CA ASN A 143 -5.07 -2.06 29.48
C ASN A 143 -5.21 -0.55 29.69
N ASP A 144 -5.52 -0.13 30.93
CA ASP A 144 -5.73 1.27 31.33
C ASP A 144 -6.81 2.02 30.53
N LEU A 145 -7.64 1.28 29.77
CA LEU A 145 -8.75 1.86 29.06
C LEU A 145 -9.95 2.03 29.98
N GLY A 146 -10.41 3.25 30.08
CA GLY A 146 -11.60 3.64 30.81
C GLY A 146 -12.47 4.53 29.94
N PHE A 147 -13.69 4.75 30.37
CA PHE A 147 -14.59 5.69 29.73
C PHE A 147 -15.17 6.68 30.75
N PRO A 148 -15.41 7.92 30.33
CA PRO A 148 -15.99 8.92 31.21
C PRO A 148 -17.47 8.59 31.49
N ILE A 149 -17.83 8.60 32.76
CA ILE A 149 -19.23 8.52 33.20
C ILE A 149 -19.55 9.77 34.03
N ASN A 150 -20.78 10.22 33.91
CA ASN A 150 -21.27 11.29 34.74
C ASN A 150 -22.05 10.70 35.93
N VAL A 151 -21.54 10.86 37.12
CA VAL A 151 -22.20 10.43 38.36
C VAL A 151 -22.49 11.68 39.19
N ASP A 152 -23.75 12.02 39.39
CA ASP A 152 -24.21 13.19 40.16
C ASP A 152 -23.61 14.51 39.67
N GLY A 153 -23.43 14.66 38.34
CA GLY A 153 -22.86 15.87 37.74
C GLY A 153 -21.31 15.94 37.78
N ILE A 154 -20.67 14.91 38.28
CA ILE A 154 -19.21 14.78 38.30
C ILE A 154 -18.76 13.76 37.29
N GLU A 155 -17.89 14.17 36.36
CA GLU A 155 -17.28 13.24 35.40
C GLU A 155 -16.22 12.41 36.12
N LYS A 156 -16.38 11.08 36.05
CA LYS A 156 -15.44 10.09 36.57
C LYS A 156 -15.00 9.17 35.47
N ASN A 157 -13.74 8.77 35.48
CA ASN A 157 -13.25 7.74 34.59
C ASN A 157 -13.53 6.35 35.19
N TYR A 158 -14.36 5.57 34.51
CA TYR A 158 -14.69 4.21 34.91
C TYR A 158 -13.77 3.23 34.17
N LEU A 159 -12.98 2.50 34.96
CA LEU A 159 -12.03 1.52 34.42
C LEU A 159 -12.74 0.18 34.19
N PHE A 160 -12.90 -0.17 32.94
CA PHE A 160 -13.45 -1.43 32.45
C PHE A 160 -12.38 -2.19 31.67
N SER A 161 -11.24 -2.43 32.30
CA SER A 161 -9.97 -2.68 31.62
C SER A 161 -9.34 -4.04 31.89
N LYS A 162 -9.84 -4.81 32.87
CA LYS A 162 -9.34 -6.13 33.23
C LYS A 162 -10.46 -7.15 33.43
N ASN A 163 -10.17 -8.42 33.35
CA ASN A 163 -11.16 -9.52 33.46
C ASN A 163 -12.29 -9.38 32.43
N VAL A 164 -11.94 -9.03 31.20
CA VAL A 164 -12.88 -8.81 30.12
C VAL A 164 -12.50 -9.61 28.87
N GLN A 165 -13.50 -10.01 28.13
CA GLN A 165 -13.31 -10.50 26.78
C GLN A 165 -13.03 -9.30 25.88
N ARG A 166 -11.87 -9.30 25.22
CA ARG A 166 -11.49 -8.30 24.22
C ARG A 166 -11.58 -8.90 22.85
N SER A 167 -12.11 -8.14 21.92
CA SER A 167 -12.04 -8.47 20.51
C SER A 167 -11.70 -7.24 19.70
N GLU A 168 -10.91 -7.44 18.67
CA GLU A 168 -10.48 -6.41 17.77
C GLU A 168 -10.56 -6.90 16.34
N LYS A 169 -11.01 -6.05 15.47
CA LYS A 169 -11.06 -6.30 14.03
C LYS A 169 -10.49 -5.10 13.30
N ILE A 170 -9.57 -5.37 12.42
CA ILE A 170 -8.90 -4.40 11.57
C ILE A 170 -9.18 -4.80 10.13
N ILE A 171 -9.68 -3.86 9.35
CA ILE A 171 -9.81 -3.99 7.90
C ILE A 171 -9.04 -2.84 7.30
N SER A 172 -8.10 -3.14 6.43
CA SER A 172 -7.43 -2.15 5.61
C SER A 172 -7.72 -2.39 4.13
N SER A 173 -7.80 -1.32 3.37
CA SER A 173 -8.01 -1.38 1.93
C SER A 173 -7.39 -0.15 1.25
N GLY A 174 -7.18 -0.25 -0.05
CA GLY A 174 -6.55 0.81 -0.82
C GLY A 174 -5.19 0.41 -1.36
N GLY A 175 -4.39 1.38 -1.74
CA GLY A 175 -3.08 1.11 -2.33
C GLY A 175 -2.36 2.35 -2.80
N LEU A 176 -1.17 2.12 -3.31
CA LEU A 176 -0.34 3.13 -3.95
C LEU A 176 -0.31 2.87 -5.45
N GLU A 177 -0.70 3.87 -6.20
CA GLU A 177 -0.86 3.83 -7.65
C GLU A 177 0.13 4.78 -8.31
N GLN A 178 0.54 4.42 -9.51
CA GLN A 178 1.52 5.17 -10.28
C GLN A 178 1.04 5.35 -11.72
N LEU A 179 0.92 6.59 -12.16
CA LEU A 179 0.79 6.93 -13.57
C LEU A 179 2.17 7.31 -14.10
N THR A 180 2.68 6.55 -15.07
CA THR A 180 4.04 6.67 -15.57
C THR A 180 4.03 7.00 -17.05
N PHE A 181 4.86 7.97 -17.44
CA PHE A 181 5.31 8.19 -18.79
C PHE A 181 6.80 7.82 -18.89
N SER A 182 7.14 7.02 -19.90
CA SER A 182 8.49 6.52 -20.08
C SER A 182 8.94 6.63 -21.53
N PHE A 183 10.24 6.77 -21.74
CA PHE A 183 10.84 6.53 -23.04
C PHE A 183 12.18 5.78 -22.90
N GLY A 184 12.49 5.00 -23.93
CA GLY A 184 13.78 4.33 -24.11
C GLY A 184 14.32 4.57 -25.52
N ILE A 185 15.60 4.87 -25.61
CA ILE A 185 16.27 5.12 -26.89
C ILE A 185 17.57 4.28 -26.98
N ALA A 186 17.78 3.63 -28.09
CA ALA A 186 19.05 2.99 -28.40
C ALA A 186 20.03 4.01 -28.98
N LEU A 187 21.10 4.27 -28.24
CA LEU A 187 22.20 5.17 -28.66
C LEU A 187 23.21 4.46 -29.54
N SER A 188 23.41 3.16 -29.31
CA SER A 188 24.27 2.28 -30.10
C SER A 188 23.76 0.84 -30.01
N PRO A 189 24.33 -0.12 -30.78
CA PRO A 189 23.94 -1.53 -30.66
C PRO A 189 24.11 -2.14 -29.26
N VAL A 190 24.92 -1.52 -28.41
CA VAL A 190 25.25 -2.02 -27.06
C VAL A 190 24.89 -1.05 -25.94
N SER A 191 24.29 0.10 -26.26
CA SER A 191 23.96 1.12 -25.28
C SER A 191 22.60 1.72 -25.50
N SER A 192 21.80 1.78 -24.45
CA SER A 192 20.50 2.41 -24.43
C SER A 192 20.42 3.40 -23.28
N PHE A 193 19.57 4.40 -23.44
CA PHE A 193 19.22 5.36 -22.40
C PHE A 193 17.69 5.37 -22.25
N GLY A 194 17.21 5.58 -21.04
CA GLY A 194 15.77 5.68 -20.78
C GLY A 194 15.49 6.59 -19.59
N LEU A 195 14.30 7.12 -19.58
CA LEU A 195 13.79 7.95 -18.49
C LEU A 195 12.32 7.65 -18.27
N SER A 196 11.91 7.59 -17.00
CA SER A 196 10.52 7.52 -16.57
C SER A 196 10.21 8.69 -15.67
N ILE A 197 9.02 9.28 -15.88
CA ILE A 197 8.44 10.30 -15.02
C ILE A 197 7.12 9.76 -14.53
N SER A 198 6.95 9.72 -13.20
CA SER A 198 5.78 9.12 -12.58
C SER A 198 5.11 10.07 -11.62
N ARG A 199 3.78 10.01 -11.61
CA ARG A 199 2.95 10.60 -10.57
C ARG A 199 2.41 9.50 -9.68
N LEU A 200 2.76 9.56 -8.41
CA LEU A 200 2.24 8.67 -7.38
C LEU A 200 0.96 9.24 -6.79
N ASN A 201 -0.01 8.38 -6.55
CA ASN A 201 -1.23 8.67 -5.83
C ASN A 201 -1.55 7.49 -4.93
N GLY A 202 -1.84 7.73 -3.67
CA GLY A 202 -2.16 6.68 -2.71
C GLY A 202 -3.36 7.02 -1.87
N ARG A 203 -4.08 5.97 -1.47
CA ARG A 203 -5.14 6.04 -0.49
C ARG A 203 -5.12 4.77 0.35
N GLU A 204 -5.23 4.94 1.65
CA GLU A 204 -5.47 3.87 2.60
C GLU A 204 -6.75 4.20 3.37
N ASP A 205 -7.68 3.24 3.37
CA ASP A 205 -8.87 3.26 4.20
C ASP A 205 -8.66 2.22 5.30
N TYR A 206 -8.67 2.68 6.55
CA TYR A 206 -8.43 1.86 7.73
C TYR A 206 -9.65 1.89 8.63
N GLU A 207 -10.24 0.72 8.85
CA GLU A 207 -11.37 0.53 9.76
C GLU A 207 -10.90 -0.29 10.97
N PHE A 208 -11.07 0.28 12.14
CA PHE A 208 -10.72 -0.33 13.41
C PHE A 208 -11.96 -0.48 14.25
N SER A 209 -12.22 -1.69 14.74
CA SER A 209 -13.32 -1.99 15.65
C SER A 209 -12.76 -2.72 16.87
N PHE A 210 -12.98 -2.14 18.03
CA PHE A 210 -12.56 -2.70 19.31
C PHE A 210 -13.77 -2.88 20.23
N SER A 211 -13.87 -4.03 20.91
CA SER A 211 -14.89 -4.25 21.91
C SER A 211 -14.34 -4.91 23.17
N GLN A 212 -14.92 -4.56 24.30
CA GLN A 212 -14.70 -5.22 25.57
C GLN A 212 -16.04 -5.63 26.16
N GLN A 213 -16.10 -6.87 26.67
CA GLN A 213 -17.31 -7.45 27.24
C GLN A 213 -17.01 -8.06 28.60
N ASP A 214 -17.86 -7.79 29.59
CA ASP A 214 -17.79 -8.41 30.91
C ASP A 214 -18.59 -9.71 30.96
N LEU A 215 -18.00 -10.80 30.48
CA LEU A 215 -18.64 -12.13 30.48
C LEU A 215 -18.79 -12.72 31.88
N GLN A 216 -18.09 -12.18 32.89
CA GLN A 216 -18.07 -12.73 34.26
C GLN A 216 -18.89 -11.90 35.26
N ASN A 217 -19.57 -10.83 34.79
CA ASN A 217 -20.28 -9.89 35.65
C ASN A 217 -19.40 -9.32 36.79
N THR A 218 -18.13 -9.04 36.46
CA THR A 218 -17.19 -8.42 37.41
C THR A 218 -17.58 -6.98 37.70
N TYR A 219 -18.14 -6.29 36.72
CA TYR A 219 -18.54 -4.88 36.77
C TYR A 219 -20.06 -4.77 36.90
N LYS A 220 -20.55 -4.96 38.11
CA LYS A 220 -22.00 -5.07 38.42
C LYS A 220 -22.84 -3.83 38.13
N GLU A 221 -22.20 -2.68 38.03
CA GLU A 221 -22.88 -1.39 37.79
C GLU A 221 -23.21 -1.18 36.29
N PHE A 222 -22.60 -1.95 35.41
CA PHE A 222 -22.78 -1.84 33.97
C PHE A 222 -22.96 -3.24 33.36
N PRO A 223 -24.19 -3.75 33.29
CA PRO A 223 -24.44 -5.14 32.88
C PRO A 223 -24.35 -5.42 31.38
N THR A 224 -24.01 -4.45 30.54
CA THR A 224 -24.05 -4.60 29.09
C THR A 224 -22.73 -4.25 28.41
N ASP A 225 -22.53 -4.89 27.27
CA ASP A 225 -21.40 -4.78 26.38
C ASP A 225 -21.05 -3.33 26.06
N PHE A 226 -19.79 -2.98 26.25
CA PHE A 226 -19.27 -1.68 25.87
C PHE A 226 -18.52 -1.81 24.56
N ASN A 227 -19.03 -1.20 23.52
CA ASN A 227 -18.36 -1.11 22.22
C ASN A 227 -17.77 0.28 22.08
N GLN A 228 -16.44 0.33 21.93
CA GLN A 228 -15.73 1.56 21.59
C GLN A 228 -15.30 1.46 20.10
N TYR A 229 -15.72 2.45 19.31
CA TYR A 229 -15.38 2.57 17.91
C TYR A 229 -14.24 3.57 17.71
#